data_dedec635f86072b1c249f0269d9000a6
#
_entry.id   dedec635f86072b1c249f0269d9000a6
#
_cell.length_a   1.000
_cell.length_b   1.000
_cell.length_c   1.000
_cell.angle_alpha   90.00
_cell.angle_beta   90.00
_cell.angle_gamma   90.00
#
_symmetry.space_group_name_H-M   'P 1'
#
loop_
_entity.id
_entity.type
_entity.pdbx_description
1 polymer ?
#
loop_
_entity_poly.entity_id
_entity_poly.type
_entity_poly.pdbx_seq_one_letter_code
_entity_poly.pdbx_strand_id
1 'polypeptide(L)'
;GISRDLSHAVSVMDEFDLKYAELQFVGDREVGDHSTQEIKDIDNLLRDSGKPVSCLSRHIFNGMSGANVPGDELHTKYMDALKRVIDMAHVVDSPLVRIMTPKKEQILWGRNGAEKWNVAHGAWEKMLPLIAPACEVARDAGVTLVVETGNGTMVNSNYTARKLIDDLDVKDVLKVLWDPANNCWCQE
;
A
#
# COMPACT_ATOMS: atom_id res chain seq x y z
N GLY A 1 12.32 3.33 7.06
CA GLY A 1 12.80 4.23 5.99
C GLY A 1 14.12 4.90 6.38
N ILE A 2 14.84 5.46 5.40
CA ILE A 2 16.14 6.09 5.62
C ILE A 2 15.96 7.46 6.31
N SER A 3 15.23 8.35 5.68
CA SER A 3 14.97 9.72 6.16
C SER A 3 13.70 10.29 5.54
N ARG A 4 13.09 11.28 6.21
CA ARG A 4 12.03 12.11 5.63
C ARG A 4 12.61 13.29 4.83
N ASP A 5 13.85 13.69 5.11
CA ASP A 5 14.61 14.61 4.27
C ASP A 5 15.11 13.84 3.04
N LEU A 6 14.58 14.21 1.88
CA LEU A 6 14.85 13.48 0.64
C LEU A 6 16.30 13.63 0.19
N SER A 7 16.90 14.82 0.37
CA SER A 7 18.31 15.05 0.01
C SER A 7 19.25 14.19 0.86
N HIS A 8 18.96 14.11 2.17
CA HIS A 8 19.71 13.22 3.06
C HIS A 8 19.47 11.75 2.71
N ALA A 9 18.24 11.35 2.38
CA ALA A 9 17.94 9.98 1.96
C ALA A 9 18.74 9.60 0.71
N VAL A 10 18.82 10.48 -0.30
CA VAL A 10 19.61 10.27 -1.52
C VAL A 10 21.09 10.13 -1.21
N SER A 11 21.64 10.98 -0.32
CA SER A 11 23.05 10.85 0.11
C SER A 11 23.36 9.49 0.73
N VAL A 12 22.47 8.99 1.59
CA VAL A 12 22.60 7.64 2.18
C VAL A 12 22.45 6.55 1.11
N MET A 13 21.53 6.73 0.15
CA MET A 13 21.40 5.78 -0.96
C MET A 13 22.69 5.69 -1.80
N ASP A 14 23.39 6.79 -1.99
CA ASP A 14 24.69 6.81 -2.69
C ASP A 14 25.77 6.08 -1.89
N GLU A 15 25.83 6.31 -0.58
CA GLU A 15 26.78 5.64 0.32
C GLU A 15 26.64 4.10 0.26
N PHE A 16 25.40 3.59 0.16
CA PHE A 16 25.12 2.15 0.12
C PHE A 16 24.85 1.60 -1.29
N ASP A 17 25.14 2.35 -2.34
CA ASP A 17 24.92 1.97 -3.74
C ASP A 17 23.48 1.50 -4.05
N LEU A 18 22.49 2.10 -3.38
CA LEU A 18 21.06 1.80 -3.62
C LEU A 18 20.60 2.49 -4.90
N LYS A 19 19.96 1.73 -5.77
CA LYS A 19 19.60 2.17 -7.13
C LYS A 19 18.21 2.76 -7.25
N TYR A 20 17.27 2.31 -6.44
CA TYR A 20 15.85 2.65 -6.55
C TYR A 20 15.32 3.24 -5.26
N ALA A 21 14.49 4.26 -5.37
CA ALA A 21 13.80 4.87 -4.24
C ALA A 21 12.37 4.30 -4.10
N GLU A 22 12.02 3.87 -2.90
CA GLU A 22 10.64 3.68 -2.49
C GLU A 22 10.25 4.84 -1.60
N LEU A 23 9.20 5.59 -1.96
CA LEU A 23 8.78 6.78 -1.24
C LEU A 23 7.52 6.51 -0.43
N GLN A 24 7.55 6.85 0.86
CA GLN A 24 6.39 6.81 1.73
C GLN A 24 6.07 8.20 2.30
N PHE A 25 7.05 8.83 2.93
CA PHE A 25 6.99 10.19 3.43
C PHE A 25 8.13 11.00 2.83
N VAL A 26 7.81 12.22 2.37
CA VAL A 26 8.81 13.23 2.03
C VAL A 26 8.46 14.47 2.86
N GLY A 27 9.40 14.91 3.69
CA GLY A 27 9.10 15.87 4.74
C GLY A 27 8.07 15.30 5.73
N ASP A 28 7.08 16.10 6.07
CA ASP A 28 6.02 15.72 7.02
C ASP A 28 4.76 15.17 6.35
N ARG A 29 4.79 14.96 5.02
CA ARG A 29 3.63 14.51 4.26
C ARG A 29 3.84 13.11 3.68
N GLU A 30 2.76 12.34 3.70
CA GLU A 30 2.71 11.07 3.00
C GLU A 30 2.56 11.31 1.49
N VAL A 31 3.12 10.42 0.65
CA VAL A 31 3.04 10.54 -0.81
C VAL A 31 1.61 10.75 -1.28
N GLY A 32 1.43 11.65 -2.25
CA GLY A 32 0.12 12.09 -2.76
C GLY A 32 -0.52 13.25 -2.00
N ASP A 33 0.05 13.71 -0.88
CA ASP A 33 -0.45 14.89 -0.14
C ASP A 33 0.43 16.15 -0.36
N HIS A 34 1.34 16.08 -1.32
CA HIS A 34 2.20 17.17 -1.73
C HIS A 34 1.49 18.03 -2.79
N SER A 35 1.81 19.33 -2.83
CA SER A 35 1.39 20.22 -3.91
C SER A 35 2.05 19.83 -5.23
N THR A 36 1.48 20.27 -6.34
CA THR A 36 2.04 20.05 -7.68
C THR A 36 3.49 20.51 -7.80
N GLN A 37 3.86 21.64 -7.15
CA GLN A 37 5.24 22.14 -7.20
C GLN A 37 6.17 21.25 -6.38
N GLU A 38 5.78 20.84 -5.19
CA GLU A 38 6.56 19.93 -4.34
C GLU A 38 6.79 18.57 -5.04
N ILE A 39 5.79 18.03 -5.75
CA ILE A 39 5.95 16.80 -6.52
C ILE A 39 6.99 16.96 -7.63
N LYS A 40 6.99 18.10 -8.34
CA LYS A 40 8.01 18.41 -9.36
C LYS A 40 9.41 18.54 -8.76
N ASP A 41 9.51 19.15 -7.58
CA ASP A 41 10.80 19.33 -6.90
C ASP A 41 11.35 17.95 -6.44
N ILE A 42 10.48 17.07 -5.97
CA ILE A 42 10.80 15.67 -5.65
C ILE A 42 11.29 14.93 -6.89
N ASP A 43 10.56 15.02 -8.01
CA ASP A 43 10.92 14.38 -9.28
C ASP A 43 12.28 14.87 -9.79
N ASN A 44 12.49 16.18 -9.82
CA ASN A 44 13.75 16.78 -10.26
C ASN A 44 14.93 16.27 -9.42
N LEU A 45 14.81 16.31 -8.09
CA LEU A 45 15.88 15.84 -7.20
C LEU A 45 16.23 14.37 -7.44
N LEU A 46 15.23 13.51 -7.61
CA LEU A 46 15.44 12.07 -7.83
C LEU A 46 16.04 11.80 -9.22
N ARG A 47 15.59 12.49 -10.27
CA ARG A 47 16.13 12.40 -11.62
C ARG A 47 17.58 12.87 -11.67
N ASP A 48 17.87 14.03 -11.10
CA ASP A 48 19.22 14.60 -11.05
C ASP A 48 20.20 13.70 -10.30
N SER A 49 19.70 12.95 -9.30
CA SER A 49 20.47 11.99 -8.52
C SER A 49 20.51 10.58 -9.15
N GLY A 50 19.84 10.35 -10.27
CA GLY A 50 19.78 9.03 -10.92
C GLY A 50 19.09 7.96 -10.06
N LYS A 51 18.12 8.33 -9.22
CA LYS A 51 17.37 7.44 -8.34
C LYS A 51 15.90 7.30 -8.78
N PRO A 52 15.60 6.43 -9.77
CA PRO A 52 14.22 6.22 -10.20
C PRO A 52 13.36 5.68 -9.06
N VAL A 53 12.08 6.08 -9.06
CA VAL A 53 11.09 5.64 -8.07
C VAL A 53 10.57 4.26 -8.45
N SER A 54 10.75 3.28 -7.56
CA SER A 54 10.23 1.92 -7.75
C SER A 54 8.77 1.77 -7.31
N CYS A 55 8.39 2.47 -6.24
CA CYS A 55 7.06 2.37 -5.65
C CYS A 55 6.71 3.62 -4.84
N LEU A 56 5.46 4.06 -4.91
CA LEU A 56 4.88 5.02 -3.97
C LEU A 56 4.09 4.25 -2.91
N SER A 57 4.60 4.23 -1.68
CA SER A 57 4.11 3.40 -0.58
C SER A 57 3.23 4.19 0.37
N ARG A 58 1.91 4.17 0.14
CA ARG A 58 0.93 4.80 1.02
C ARG A 58 0.12 3.77 1.80
N HIS A 59 -0.35 4.14 3.01
CA HIS A 59 -1.17 3.26 3.86
C HIS A 59 -2.65 3.26 3.47
N ILE A 60 -2.95 3.10 2.17
CA ILE A 60 -4.34 3.02 1.69
C ILE A 60 -5.02 1.81 2.36
N PHE A 61 -6.21 2.02 2.93
CA PHE A 61 -7.06 1.06 3.63
C PHE A 61 -6.56 0.55 5.01
N ASN A 62 -5.32 0.85 5.42
CA ASN A 62 -4.76 0.34 6.68
C ASN A 62 -5.55 0.74 7.94
N GLY A 63 -6.32 1.82 7.89
CA GLY A 63 -7.15 2.29 9.00
C GLY A 63 -8.55 1.67 9.05
N MET A 64 -8.95 0.92 8.04
CA MET A 64 -10.28 0.31 7.94
C MET A 64 -10.39 -0.97 8.77
N SER A 65 -11.63 -1.38 9.04
CA SER A 65 -11.97 -2.60 9.78
C SER A 65 -13.17 -3.30 9.11
N GLY A 66 -13.60 -4.44 9.64
CA GLY A 66 -14.79 -5.15 9.17
C GLY A 66 -16.12 -4.38 9.36
N ALA A 67 -16.12 -3.24 10.06
CA ALA A 67 -17.28 -2.37 10.21
C ALA A 67 -17.45 -1.39 9.03
N ASN A 68 -16.41 -1.15 8.25
CA ASN A 68 -16.47 -0.23 7.12
C ASN A 68 -17.20 -0.86 5.93
N VAL A 69 -17.85 0.00 5.15
CA VAL A 69 -18.57 -0.37 3.93
C VAL A 69 -18.13 0.49 2.75
N PRO A 70 -18.25 -0.03 1.50
CA PRO A 70 -17.94 0.76 0.31
C PRO A 70 -18.71 2.08 0.29
N GLY A 71 -18.00 3.19 0.05
CA GLY A 71 -18.61 4.52 -0.04
C GLY A 71 -18.82 5.22 1.31
N ASP A 72 -18.47 4.62 2.45
CA ASP A 72 -18.44 5.35 3.70
C ASP A 72 -17.37 6.45 3.70
N GLU A 73 -17.37 7.33 4.70
CA GLU A 73 -16.47 8.46 4.78
C GLU A 73 -15.00 8.04 4.74
N LEU A 74 -14.65 6.98 5.46
CA LEU A 74 -13.26 6.50 5.52
C LEU A 74 -12.84 5.84 4.21
N HIS A 75 -13.72 5.04 3.59
CA HIS A 75 -13.45 4.44 2.29
C HIS A 75 -13.27 5.52 1.21
N THR A 76 -14.17 6.51 1.17
CA THR A 76 -14.07 7.65 0.24
C THR A 76 -12.75 8.40 0.42
N LYS A 77 -12.37 8.69 1.67
CA LYS A 77 -11.08 9.33 1.97
C LYS A 77 -9.88 8.53 1.43
N TYR A 78 -9.89 7.21 1.57
CA TYR A 78 -8.81 6.37 1.04
C TYR A 78 -8.83 6.31 -0.50
N MET A 79 -9.99 6.25 -1.12
CA MET A 79 -10.09 6.29 -2.59
C MET A 79 -9.59 7.61 -3.16
N ASP A 80 -9.88 8.73 -2.52
CA ASP A 80 -9.35 10.04 -2.94
C ASP A 80 -7.83 10.14 -2.71
N ALA A 81 -7.34 9.57 -1.61
CA ALA A 81 -5.90 9.48 -1.37
C ALA A 81 -5.20 8.61 -2.42
N LEU A 82 -5.81 7.49 -2.84
CA LEU A 82 -5.30 6.63 -3.91
C LEU A 82 -5.18 7.39 -5.24
N LYS A 83 -6.21 8.14 -5.62
CA LYS A 83 -6.17 8.96 -6.85
C LYS A 83 -5.00 9.95 -6.82
N ARG A 84 -4.82 10.69 -5.71
CA ARG A 84 -3.70 11.64 -5.57
C ARG A 84 -2.32 10.95 -5.64
N VAL A 85 -2.19 9.75 -5.09
CA VAL A 85 -0.94 8.98 -5.20
C VAL A 85 -0.70 8.51 -6.64
N ILE A 86 -1.73 8.10 -7.35
CA ILE A 86 -1.65 7.73 -8.77
C ILE A 86 -1.24 8.94 -9.61
N ASP A 87 -1.82 10.12 -9.36
CA ASP A 87 -1.42 11.36 -10.04
C ASP A 87 0.07 11.68 -9.79
N MET A 88 0.54 11.52 -8.56
CA MET A 88 1.96 11.66 -8.23
C MET A 88 2.81 10.60 -8.92
N ALA A 89 2.35 9.34 -9.00
CA ALA A 89 3.07 8.24 -9.66
C ALA A 89 3.35 8.55 -11.13
N HIS A 90 2.41 9.15 -11.83
CA HIS A 90 2.61 9.58 -13.21
C HIS A 90 3.67 10.68 -13.35
N VAL A 91 3.78 11.59 -12.39
CA VAL A 91 4.79 12.68 -12.44
C VAL A 91 6.19 12.14 -12.18
N VAL A 92 6.35 11.26 -11.16
CA VAL A 92 7.65 10.72 -10.77
C VAL A 92 8.03 9.43 -11.51
N ASP A 93 7.23 9.04 -12.52
CA ASP A 93 7.41 7.82 -13.34
C ASP A 93 7.52 6.54 -12.50
N SER A 94 6.68 6.44 -11.44
CA SER A 94 6.63 5.25 -10.58
C SER A 94 5.67 4.21 -11.18
N PRO A 95 6.13 2.98 -11.44
CA PRO A 95 5.26 1.93 -11.99
C PRO A 95 4.29 1.32 -10.96
N LEU A 96 4.59 1.49 -9.67
CA LEU A 96 3.89 0.81 -8.59
C LEU A 96 3.34 1.78 -7.55
N VAL A 97 2.13 1.48 -7.07
CA VAL A 97 1.51 2.15 -5.92
C VAL A 97 1.09 1.09 -4.90
N ARG A 98 1.58 1.26 -3.65
CA ARG A 98 1.24 0.35 -2.57
C ARG A 98 -0.11 0.66 -1.96
N ILE A 99 -0.87 -0.39 -1.71
CA ILE A 99 -2.04 -0.41 -0.84
C ILE A 99 -1.83 -1.40 0.31
N MET A 100 -2.61 -1.23 1.36
CA MET A 100 -2.78 -2.20 2.44
C MET A 100 -4.17 -2.82 2.34
N THR A 101 -4.53 -3.63 3.30
CA THR A 101 -5.90 -4.09 3.49
C THR A 101 -6.43 -3.70 4.87
N PRO A 102 -7.74 -3.75 5.09
CA PRO A 102 -8.34 -3.50 6.39
C PRO A 102 -7.67 -4.31 7.50
N LYS A 103 -7.72 -3.77 8.71
CA LYS A 103 -7.17 -4.42 9.90
C LYS A 103 -7.85 -5.75 10.14
N LYS A 104 -7.04 -6.74 10.48
CA LYS A 104 -7.51 -7.99 11.05
C LYS A 104 -8.05 -7.70 12.43
N GLU A 105 -9.29 -8.11 12.70
CA GLU A 105 -9.83 -7.98 14.03
C GLU A 105 -9.07 -8.88 14.99
N GLN A 106 -8.47 -8.26 16.00
CA GLN A 106 -7.81 -9.02 17.07
C GLN A 106 -8.85 -9.43 18.10
N ILE A 107 -8.85 -10.71 18.43
CA ILE A 107 -9.70 -11.22 19.47
C ILE A 107 -8.93 -11.41 20.73
N LEU A 108 -9.54 -10.98 21.82
CA LEU A 108 -9.03 -11.19 23.16
C LEU A 108 -8.90 -12.71 23.43
N TRP A 109 -7.74 -13.09 23.89
CA TRP A 109 -7.41 -14.44 24.31
C TRP A 109 -8.53 -15.06 25.18
N GLY A 110 -8.89 -16.30 24.91
CA GLY A 110 -9.72 -17.12 25.79
C GLY A 110 -11.19 -17.29 25.45
N ARG A 111 -11.68 -16.65 24.38
CA ARG A 111 -13.03 -16.94 23.85
C ARG A 111 -12.93 -17.66 22.50
N ASN A 112 -13.38 -18.88 22.46
CA ASN A 112 -13.73 -19.63 21.23
C ASN A 112 -12.60 -20.15 20.34
N GLY A 113 -11.33 -20.11 20.75
CA GLY A 113 -10.19 -20.66 19.96
C GLY A 113 -9.77 -19.76 18.77
N ALA A 114 -8.47 -19.65 18.53
CA ALA A 114 -7.87 -18.74 17.56
C ALA A 114 -8.34 -19.01 16.11
N GLU A 115 -8.66 -20.24 15.76
CA GLU A 115 -9.04 -20.65 14.42
C GLU A 115 -10.39 -20.08 13.96
N LYS A 116 -11.35 -19.91 14.86
CA LYS A 116 -12.65 -19.30 14.53
C LYS A 116 -12.60 -17.82 14.28
N TRP A 117 -11.47 -17.22 14.56
CA TRP A 117 -11.31 -15.78 14.58
C TRP A 117 -10.44 -15.22 13.47
N ASN A 118 -9.54 -15.99 12.93
CA ASN A 118 -8.87 -15.65 11.68
C ASN A 118 -9.89 -15.58 10.53
N VAL A 119 -11.10 -16.05 10.79
CA VAL A 119 -12.24 -16.04 9.88
C VAL A 119 -13.43 -15.47 10.63
N ALA A 120 -13.40 -14.18 11.05
CA ALA A 120 -14.65 -13.53 11.42
C ALA A 120 -15.62 -13.75 10.27
N HIS A 121 -16.74 -14.42 10.55
CA HIS A 121 -17.69 -14.85 9.53
C HIS A 121 -18.01 -13.69 8.58
N GLY A 122 -17.67 -13.84 7.31
CA GLY A 122 -17.89 -12.85 6.27
C GLY A 122 -16.91 -11.67 6.27
N ALA A 123 -15.83 -11.66 7.08
CA ALA A 123 -14.87 -10.55 7.07
C ALA A 123 -14.10 -10.49 5.74
N TRP A 124 -13.77 -11.64 5.17
CA TRP A 124 -13.12 -11.73 3.88
C TRP A 124 -14.02 -11.20 2.76
N GLU A 125 -15.25 -11.68 2.73
CA GLU A 125 -16.27 -11.26 1.76
C GLU A 125 -16.62 -9.77 1.87
N LYS A 126 -16.58 -9.21 3.06
CA LYS A 126 -16.75 -7.75 3.29
C LYS A 126 -15.57 -6.93 2.82
N MET A 127 -14.35 -7.48 2.87
CA MET A 127 -13.17 -6.78 2.42
C MET A 127 -13.12 -6.65 0.90
N LEU A 128 -13.53 -7.67 0.16
CA LEU A 128 -13.43 -7.68 -1.30
C LEU A 128 -14.05 -6.43 -1.96
N PRO A 129 -15.28 -6.01 -1.65
CA PRO A 129 -15.90 -4.83 -2.24
C PRO A 129 -15.25 -3.50 -1.80
N LEU A 130 -14.43 -3.49 -0.73
CA LEU A 130 -13.65 -2.32 -0.34
C LEU A 130 -12.42 -2.14 -1.24
N ILE A 131 -11.82 -3.24 -1.71
CA ILE A 131 -10.59 -3.22 -2.51
C ILE A 131 -10.87 -3.17 -4.02
N ALA A 132 -11.92 -3.82 -4.50
CA ALA A 132 -12.24 -3.90 -5.92
C ALA A 132 -12.24 -2.54 -6.65
N PRO A 133 -12.86 -1.46 -6.13
CA PRO A 133 -12.86 -0.16 -6.80
C PRO A 133 -11.46 0.45 -6.97
N ALA A 134 -10.52 0.14 -6.06
CA ALA A 134 -9.15 0.60 -6.17
C ALA A 134 -8.43 -0.03 -7.36
N CYS A 135 -8.70 -1.31 -7.61
CA CYS A 135 -8.16 -2.02 -8.77
C CYS A 135 -8.70 -1.44 -10.10
N GLU A 136 -9.98 -1.06 -10.15
CA GLU A 136 -10.55 -0.40 -11.32
C GLU A 136 -9.90 0.95 -11.58
N VAL A 137 -9.80 1.81 -10.55
CA VAL A 137 -9.15 3.13 -10.67
C VAL A 137 -7.70 2.99 -11.15
N ALA A 138 -6.95 2.04 -10.62
CA ALA A 138 -5.56 1.82 -11.02
C ALA A 138 -5.44 1.28 -12.45
N ARG A 139 -6.33 0.37 -12.85
CA ARG A 139 -6.38 -0.16 -14.22
C ARG A 139 -6.65 0.94 -15.24
N ASP A 140 -7.64 1.79 -14.96
CA ASP A 140 -8.00 2.91 -15.84
C ASP A 140 -6.86 3.94 -15.95
N ALA A 141 -6.07 4.09 -14.88
CA ALA A 141 -4.91 4.97 -14.83
C ALA A 141 -3.62 4.33 -15.39
N GLY A 142 -3.61 3.04 -15.72
CA GLY A 142 -2.43 2.34 -16.22
C GLY A 142 -1.33 2.12 -15.17
N VAL A 143 -1.69 2.13 -13.87
CA VAL A 143 -0.77 1.93 -12.73
C VAL A 143 -0.98 0.54 -12.13
N THR A 144 0.09 -0.12 -11.74
CA THR A 144 0.01 -1.39 -11.02
C THR A 144 -0.07 -1.16 -9.52
N LEU A 145 -1.08 -1.72 -8.87
CA LEU A 145 -1.14 -1.77 -7.40
C LEU A 145 -0.30 -2.93 -6.87
N VAL A 146 0.30 -2.72 -5.71
CA VAL A 146 0.92 -3.78 -4.92
C VAL A 146 0.31 -3.81 -3.52
N VAL A 147 -0.16 -4.98 -3.10
CA VAL A 147 -0.66 -5.18 -1.74
C VAL A 147 0.47 -5.70 -0.85
N GLU A 148 0.80 -4.95 0.19
CA GLU A 148 1.82 -5.38 1.15
C GLU A 148 1.23 -6.40 2.13
N THR A 149 1.99 -7.47 2.39
CA THR A 149 1.68 -8.41 3.47
C THR A 149 1.99 -7.77 4.83
N GLY A 150 0.98 -7.64 5.68
CA GLY A 150 1.11 -6.98 6.99
C GLY A 150 0.51 -7.80 8.11
N ASN A 151 1.27 -8.06 9.18
CA ASN A 151 0.85 -8.95 10.28
C ASN A 151 -0.45 -8.52 11.00
N GLY A 152 -0.80 -7.25 10.95
CA GLY A 152 -2.03 -6.69 11.54
C GLY A 152 -3.18 -6.48 10.57
N THR A 153 -3.05 -6.92 9.31
CA THR A 153 -4.03 -6.71 8.25
C THR A 153 -4.66 -8.03 7.78
N MET A 154 -5.74 -7.95 7.02
CA MET A 154 -6.44 -9.13 6.46
C MET A 154 -5.54 -9.91 5.50
N VAL A 155 -4.71 -9.21 4.73
CA VAL A 155 -3.67 -9.82 3.91
C VAL A 155 -2.37 -9.82 4.70
N ASN A 156 -2.14 -10.91 5.43
CA ASN A 156 -1.01 -11.06 6.33
C ASN A 156 0.05 -12.06 5.85
N SER A 157 -0.19 -12.73 4.73
CA SER A 157 0.66 -13.78 4.20
C SER A 157 0.62 -13.81 2.68
N ASN A 158 1.56 -14.48 2.04
CA ASN A 158 1.56 -14.69 0.59
C ASN A 158 0.33 -15.47 0.13
N TYR A 159 -0.12 -16.42 0.96
CA TYR A 159 -1.35 -17.17 0.69
C TYR A 159 -2.57 -16.25 0.64
N THR A 160 -2.75 -15.39 1.65
CA THR A 160 -3.88 -14.46 1.69
C THR A 160 -3.78 -13.38 0.62
N ALA A 161 -2.58 -12.91 0.26
CA ALA A 161 -2.37 -12.00 -0.85
C ALA A 161 -2.76 -12.64 -2.19
N ARG A 162 -2.34 -13.88 -2.43
CA ARG A 162 -2.72 -14.63 -3.63
C ARG A 162 -4.22 -14.86 -3.69
N LYS A 163 -4.83 -15.24 -2.55
CA LYS A 163 -6.28 -15.44 -2.46
C LYS A 163 -7.05 -14.16 -2.79
N LEU A 164 -6.61 -12.98 -2.31
CA LEU A 164 -7.24 -11.70 -2.65
C LEU A 164 -7.24 -11.45 -4.16
N ILE A 165 -6.08 -11.65 -4.80
CA ILE A 165 -5.92 -11.44 -6.25
C ILE A 165 -6.79 -12.40 -7.06
N ASP A 166 -6.87 -13.67 -6.63
CA ASP A 166 -7.67 -14.69 -7.31
C ASP A 166 -9.17 -14.45 -7.12
N ASP A 167 -9.62 -14.13 -5.89
CA ASP A 167 -11.04 -13.90 -5.59
C ASP A 167 -11.59 -12.63 -6.27
N LEU A 168 -10.77 -11.62 -6.50
CA LEU A 168 -11.13 -10.41 -7.24
C LEU A 168 -10.92 -10.53 -8.76
N ASP A 169 -10.21 -11.54 -9.22
CA ASP A 169 -9.77 -11.74 -10.62
C ASP A 169 -9.04 -10.50 -11.19
N VAL A 170 -8.06 -9.98 -10.45
CA VAL A 170 -7.34 -8.72 -10.75
C VAL A 170 -5.84 -8.93 -10.96
N LYS A 171 -5.43 -10.07 -11.51
CA LYS A 171 -4.03 -10.42 -11.77
C LYS A 171 -3.31 -9.45 -12.72
N ASP A 172 -4.05 -8.73 -13.54
CA ASP A 172 -3.55 -7.73 -14.46
C ASP A 172 -3.03 -6.49 -13.71
N VAL A 173 -3.72 -6.04 -12.66
CA VAL A 173 -3.49 -4.74 -12.01
C VAL A 173 -3.02 -4.84 -10.55
N LEU A 174 -3.26 -5.96 -9.84
CA LEU A 174 -2.85 -6.13 -8.44
C LEU A 174 -1.77 -7.21 -8.32
N LYS A 175 -0.65 -6.86 -7.67
CA LYS A 175 0.47 -7.74 -7.37
C LYS A 175 0.77 -7.77 -5.87
N VAL A 176 1.71 -8.61 -5.45
CA VAL A 176 2.12 -8.72 -4.06
C VAL A 176 3.40 -7.92 -3.82
N LEU A 177 3.40 -7.06 -2.81
CA LEU A 177 4.61 -6.51 -2.21
C LEU A 177 4.97 -7.41 -1.01
N TRP A 178 5.94 -8.27 -1.23
CA TRP A 178 6.36 -9.21 -0.21
C TRP A 178 7.25 -8.53 0.84
N ASP A 179 6.78 -8.52 2.08
CA ASP A 179 7.58 -8.13 3.24
C ASP A 179 8.02 -9.38 4.01
N PRO A 180 9.30 -9.79 3.89
CA PRO A 180 9.79 -10.99 4.56
C PRO A 180 9.72 -10.92 6.08
N ALA A 181 9.83 -9.72 6.67
CA ALA A 181 9.73 -9.56 8.12
C ALA A 181 8.30 -9.83 8.61
N ASN A 182 7.29 -9.31 7.91
CA ASN A 182 5.89 -9.60 8.22
C ASN A 182 5.56 -11.09 8.04
N ASN A 183 6.09 -11.73 7.02
CA ASN A 183 5.88 -13.16 6.79
C ASN A 183 6.48 -14.04 7.91
N CYS A 184 7.66 -13.67 8.44
CA CYS A 184 8.22 -14.36 9.60
C CYS A 184 7.29 -14.32 10.83
N TRP A 185 6.58 -13.20 11.04
CA TRP A 185 5.58 -13.09 12.11
C TRP A 185 4.36 -13.97 11.88
N CYS A 186 4.03 -14.28 10.63
CA CYS A 186 2.91 -15.14 10.25
C CYS A 186 3.31 -16.61 10.09
N GLN A 187 4.56 -16.95 10.37
CA GLN A 187 5.12 -18.31 10.27
C GLN A 187 5.04 -18.91 8.85
N GLU A 188 5.21 -18.09 7.82
CA GLU A 188 5.39 -18.50 6.42
C GLU A 188 6.86 -18.53 5.99
#